data_b7f2df6f18f9f106f904127f2c304e32
#
_entry.id   b7f2df6f18f9f106f904127f2c304e32
#
_cell.length_a   1.000
_cell.length_b   1.000
_cell.length_c   1.000
_cell.angle_alpha   90.00
_cell.angle_beta   90.00
_cell.angle_gamma   90.00
#
_symmetry.space_group_name_H-M   'P 1'
#
loop_
_entity.id
_entity.type
_entity.pdbx_description
1 polymer ?
#
loop_
_entity_poly.entity_id
_entity_poly.type
_entity_poly.pdbx_seq_one_letter_code
_entity_poly.pdbx_strand_id
1 'polypeptide(L)'
;MSEPLAPVRGIQIEIPGSTNLALTDLLIDFTGTLSLDGLLLPGVPEALIHLASTLRITVATADTFRRASEALQGLPLEVRLVDCGEQKARIVDELGAEHVVAVGNGRNDVAMFEAAALGIAVLGPEGAAGVLLQVADVVVPDVYVALELLLHPRRLKATLRA
;
A
#
# COMPACT_ATOMS: atom_id res chain seq x y z
N MET A 1 4.91 -5.41 26.27
CA MET A 1 3.60 -5.66 25.64
C MET A 1 3.32 -4.52 24.70
N SER A 2 3.15 -4.80 23.43
CA SER A 2 2.67 -3.79 22.49
C SER A 2 1.21 -3.46 22.82
N GLU A 3 0.85 -2.19 22.88
CA GLU A 3 -0.55 -1.81 22.98
C GLU A 3 -1.35 -2.43 21.83
N PRO A 4 -2.57 -2.91 22.09
CA PRO A 4 -3.40 -3.40 21.00
C PRO A 4 -3.61 -2.28 19.99
N LEU A 5 -3.36 -2.57 18.72
CA LEU A 5 -3.59 -1.63 17.63
C LEU A 5 -5.03 -1.13 17.70
N ALA A 6 -5.22 0.18 17.57
CA ALA A 6 -6.55 0.77 17.58
C ALA A 6 -7.42 0.09 16.50
N PRO A 7 -8.68 -0.22 16.81
CA PRO A 7 -9.56 -0.81 15.82
C PRO A 7 -9.78 0.14 14.65
N VAL A 8 -9.64 -0.34 13.43
CA VAL A 8 -9.90 0.41 12.21
C VAL A 8 -11.23 0.00 11.60
N ARG A 9 -11.80 0.92 10.83
CA ARG A 9 -13.08 0.73 10.17
C ARG A 9 -13.05 -0.38 9.11
N GLY A 10 -11.93 -0.49 8.39
CA GLY A 10 -11.76 -1.41 7.28
C GLY A 10 -12.55 -1.03 6.03
N ILE A 11 -12.30 -1.76 4.96
CA ILE A 11 -12.99 -1.63 3.68
C ILE A 11 -13.54 -2.99 3.30
N GLN A 12 -14.85 -3.08 3.06
CA GLN A 12 -15.48 -4.28 2.54
C GLN A 12 -16.00 -4.03 1.13
N ILE A 13 -15.61 -4.88 0.20
CA ILE A 13 -15.99 -4.78 -1.20
C ILE A 13 -16.53 -6.12 -1.68
N GLU A 14 -17.80 -6.15 -2.05
CA GLU A 14 -18.38 -7.29 -2.76
C GLU A 14 -18.07 -7.15 -4.26
N ILE A 15 -17.32 -8.10 -4.82
CA ILE A 15 -16.90 -8.06 -6.21
C ILE A 15 -17.66 -9.12 -7.01
N PRO A 16 -18.62 -8.72 -7.85
CA PRO A 16 -19.34 -9.66 -8.71
C PRO A 16 -18.37 -10.43 -9.61
N GLY A 17 -18.47 -11.75 -9.58
CA GLY A 17 -17.62 -12.65 -10.36
C GLY A 17 -16.22 -12.90 -9.81
N SER A 18 -15.93 -12.44 -8.58
CA SER A 18 -14.63 -12.62 -7.95
C SER A 18 -14.76 -12.77 -6.45
N THR A 19 -13.63 -12.93 -5.77
CA THR A 19 -13.55 -13.00 -4.31
C THR A 19 -13.82 -11.63 -3.69
N ASN A 20 -14.67 -11.58 -2.68
CA ASN A 20 -14.92 -10.35 -1.91
C ASN A 20 -13.68 -9.96 -1.11
N LEU A 21 -13.48 -8.66 -0.91
CA LEU A 21 -12.38 -8.10 -0.15
C LEU A 21 -12.85 -7.55 1.19
N ALA A 22 -12.08 -7.82 2.24
CA ALA A 22 -12.24 -7.24 3.57
C ALA A 22 -10.87 -6.72 4.02
N LEU A 23 -10.55 -5.47 3.68
CA LEU A 23 -9.24 -4.88 3.88
C LEU A 23 -9.18 -4.12 5.21
N THR A 24 -8.13 -4.34 5.98
CA THR A 24 -7.85 -3.64 7.24
C THR A 24 -6.49 -2.97 7.26
N ASP A 25 -5.58 -3.39 6.39
CA ASP A 25 -4.19 -2.94 6.38
C ASP A 25 -3.74 -2.53 4.98
N LEU A 26 -3.04 -1.40 4.93
CA LEU A 26 -2.31 -0.95 3.75
C LEU A 26 -0.81 -1.14 3.99
N LEU A 27 -0.16 -1.92 3.13
CA LEU A 27 1.29 -2.00 3.05
C LEU A 27 1.74 -1.26 1.80
N ILE A 28 2.50 -0.19 1.97
CA ILE A 28 2.88 0.69 0.87
C ILE A 28 4.38 0.94 0.83
N ASP A 29 4.95 0.92 -0.37
CA ASP A 29 6.35 1.27 -0.62
C ASP A 29 6.57 2.79 -0.52
N PHE A 30 7.80 3.20 -0.22
CA PHE A 30 8.16 4.61 -0.07
C PHE A 30 8.78 5.18 -1.36
N THR A 31 9.94 4.65 -1.76
CA THR A 31 10.72 5.18 -2.89
C THR A 31 10.01 4.95 -4.22
N GLY A 32 9.77 6.03 -4.94
CA GLY A 32 9.09 5.99 -6.25
C GLY A 32 7.58 5.78 -6.17
N THR A 33 7.02 5.63 -4.97
CA THR A 33 5.58 5.48 -4.71
C THR A 33 5.04 6.69 -3.95
N LEU A 34 5.45 6.87 -2.69
CA LEU A 34 5.08 8.03 -1.86
C LEU A 34 6.01 9.21 -2.07
N SER A 35 7.18 8.98 -2.61
CA SER A 35 8.26 9.95 -2.70
C SER A 35 8.95 9.94 -4.06
N LEU A 36 9.58 11.07 -4.36
CA LEU A 36 10.56 11.22 -5.44
C LEU A 36 11.84 11.77 -4.83
N ASP A 37 12.96 11.09 -5.08
CA ASP A 37 14.28 11.47 -4.57
C ASP A 37 14.31 11.66 -3.04
N GLY A 38 13.55 10.86 -2.32
CA GLY A 38 13.44 10.89 -0.86
C GLY A 38 12.53 11.96 -0.27
N LEU A 39 11.89 12.76 -1.12
CA LEU A 39 10.93 13.78 -0.70
C LEU A 39 9.49 13.29 -0.94
N LEU A 40 8.64 13.42 0.07
CA LEU A 40 7.22 13.09 -0.06
C LEU A 40 6.58 13.92 -1.18
N LEU A 41 5.75 13.27 -1.98
CA LEU A 41 4.96 13.95 -2.99
C LEU A 41 3.94 14.88 -2.31
N PRO A 42 3.67 16.07 -2.89
CA PRO A 42 2.72 17.03 -2.32
C PRO A 42 1.35 16.40 -2.08
N GLY A 43 0.74 16.65 -0.91
CA GLY A 43 -0.59 16.14 -0.57
C GLY A 43 -0.62 14.70 -0.06
N VAL A 44 0.48 13.95 -0.13
CA VAL A 44 0.55 12.58 0.39
C VAL A 44 0.33 12.52 1.90
N PRO A 45 0.94 13.39 2.73
CA PRO A 45 0.69 13.37 4.17
C PRO A 45 -0.79 13.49 4.53
N GLU A 46 -1.50 14.41 3.91
CA GLU A 46 -2.92 14.66 4.16
C GLU A 46 -3.78 13.46 3.75
N ALA A 47 -3.47 12.84 2.62
CA ALA A 47 -4.17 11.65 2.14
C ALA A 47 -3.96 10.46 3.07
N LEU A 48 -2.74 10.26 3.57
CA LEU A 48 -2.43 9.19 4.53
C LEU A 48 -3.14 9.42 5.87
N ILE A 49 -3.18 10.65 6.37
CA ILE A 49 -3.92 10.99 7.58
C ILE A 49 -5.40 10.65 7.42
N HIS A 50 -5.99 11.01 6.30
CA HIS A 50 -7.39 10.72 6.01
C HIS A 50 -7.64 9.20 5.95
N LEU A 51 -6.76 8.46 5.28
CA LEU A 51 -6.90 7.01 5.12
C LEU A 51 -6.68 6.23 6.42
N ALA A 52 -5.90 6.78 7.36
CA ALA A 52 -5.55 6.10 8.62
C ALA A 52 -6.76 5.83 9.53
N SER A 53 -7.88 6.53 9.35
CA SER A 53 -9.13 6.23 10.06
C SER A 53 -9.82 4.96 9.53
N THR A 54 -9.45 4.53 8.34
CA THR A 54 -10.07 3.40 7.63
C THR A 54 -9.15 2.18 7.62
N LEU A 55 -7.85 2.37 7.39
CA LEU A 55 -6.85 1.30 7.31
C LEU A 55 -5.67 1.60 8.22
N ARG A 56 -5.10 0.55 8.81
CA ARG A 56 -3.78 0.63 9.41
C ARG A 56 -2.75 0.74 8.29
N ILE A 57 -1.81 1.67 8.42
CA ILE A 57 -0.84 1.95 7.37
C ILE A 57 0.55 1.53 7.83
N THR A 58 1.20 0.69 7.05
CA THR A 58 2.61 0.33 7.21
C THR A 58 3.35 0.71 5.93
N VAL A 59 4.40 1.50 6.08
CA VAL A 59 5.32 1.82 4.99
C VAL A 59 6.54 0.89 5.10
N ALA A 60 6.79 0.08 4.09
CA ALA A 60 7.94 -0.82 4.03
C ALA A 60 8.92 -0.32 2.97
N THR A 61 10.14 -0.03 3.38
CA THR A 61 11.15 0.56 2.50
C THR A 61 12.53 0.00 2.75
N ALA A 62 13.33 -0.11 1.70
CA ALA A 62 14.75 -0.43 1.76
C ALA A 62 15.63 0.82 2.00
N ASP A 63 15.03 1.94 2.37
CA ASP A 63 15.76 3.20 2.62
C ASP A 63 16.68 3.08 3.83
N THR A 64 17.98 2.92 3.57
CA THR A 64 19.01 2.78 4.60
C THR A 64 19.39 4.10 5.28
N PHE A 65 18.92 5.24 4.79
CA PHE A 65 19.35 6.56 5.23
C PHE A 65 18.36 7.26 6.16
N ARG A 66 17.40 6.57 6.73
CA ARG A 66 16.37 7.14 7.62
C ARG A 66 15.46 8.19 6.95
N ARG A 67 15.58 8.40 5.65
CA ARG A 67 14.79 9.41 4.92
C ARG A 67 13.28 9.15 5.05
N ALA A 68 12.88 7.89 4.93
CA ALA A 68 11.47 7.53 5.07
C ALA A 68 10.97 7.84 6.49
N SER A 69 11.70 7.42 7.51
CA SER A 69 11.32 7.66 8.91
C SER A 69 11.22 9.15 9.24
N GLU A 70 12.17 9.95 8.74
CA GLU A 70 12.15 11.40 8.94
C GLU A 70 11.01 12.08 8.18
N ALA A 71 10.83 11.71 6.90
CA ALA A 71 9.78 12.27 6.05
C ALA A 71 8.37 11.95 6.55
N LEU A 72 8.19 10.77 7.15
CA LEU A 72 6.90 10.27 7.63
C LEU A 72 6.68 10.52 9.14
N GLN A 73 7.61 11.19 9.80
CA GLN A 73 7.52 11.46 11.23
C GLN A 73 6.23 12.22 11.57
N GLY A 74 5.54 11.77 12.62
CA GLY A 74 4.30 12.39 13.09
C GLY A 74 3.05 11.96 12.34
N LEU A 75 3.17 11.16 11.26
CA LEU A 75 2.02 10.61 10.58
C LEU A 75 1.51 9.34 11.28
N PRO A 76 0.19 9.05 11.22
CA PRO A 76 -0.42 7.91 11.89
C PRO A 76 -0.15 6.59 11.15
N LEU A 77 1.08 6.17 11.10
CA LEU A 77 1.54 4.99 10.39
C LEU A 77 2.80 4.40 11.03
N GLU A 78 3.13 3.16 10.67
CA GLU A 78 4.37 2.49 11.04
C GLU A 78 5.32 2.47 9.85
N VAL A 79 6.61 2.71 10.09
CA VAL A 79 7.66 2.54 9.08
C VAL A 79 8.48 1.31 9.43
N ARG A 80 8.63 0.41 8.47
CA ARG A 80 9.46 -0.80 8.61
C ARG A 80 10.55 -0.80 7.54
N LEU A 81 11.80 -0.87 8.00
CA LEU A 81 12.94 -1.04 7.12
C LEU A 81 13.10 -2.51 6.76
N VAL A 82 13.29 -2.78 5.48
CA VAL A 82 13.45 -4.12 4.92
C VAL A 82 14.67 -4.16 4.00
N ASP A 83 15.28 -5.33 3.86
CA ASP A 83 16.45 -5.51 3.00
C ASP A 83 16.07 -6.03 1.60
N CYS A 84 14.93 -6.71 1.48
CA CYS A 84 14.51 -7.35 0.23
C CYS A 84 12.99 -7.50 0.14
N GLY A 85 12.52 -7.86 -1.05
CA GLY A 85 11.09 -8.05 -1.32
C GLY A 85 10.44 -9.17 -0.51
N GLU A 86 11.16 -10.23 -0.20
CA GLU A 86 10.66 -11.33 0.63
C GLU A 86 10.30 -10.87 2.04
N GLN A 87 11.01 -9.89 2.58
CA GLN A 87 10.67 -9.31 3.88
C GLN A 87 9.36 -8.51 3.81
N LYS A 88 9.08 -7.84 2.70
CA LYS A 88 7.79 -7.19 2.49
C LYS A 88 6.64 -8.21 2.46
N ALA A 89 6.85 -9.34 1.81
CA ALA A 89 5.87 -10.43 1.81
C ALA A 89 5.63 -11.01 3.21
N ARG A 90 6.65 -11.12 4.03
CA ARG A 90 6.49 -11.55 5.44
C ARG A 90 5.66 -10.57 6.26
N ILE A 91 5.80 -9.28 6.01
CA ILE A 91 4.93 -8.27 6.65
C ILE A 91 3.48 -8.50 6.26
N VAL A 92 3.20 -8.81 5.00
CA VAL A 92 1.83 -9.15 4.55
C VAL A 92 1.28 -10.33 5.36
N ASP A 93 2.08 -11.38 5.53
CA ASP A 93 1.67 -12.57 6.31
C ASP A 93 1.43 -12.23 7.79
N GLU A 94 2.30 -11.41 8.39
CA GLU A 94 2.14 -10.94 9.77
C GLU A 94 0.87 -10.13 9.99
N LEU A 95 0.48 -9.32 8.99
CA LEU A 95 -0.72 -8.48 9.05
C LEU A 95 -2.01 -9.27 8.77
N GLY A 96 -1.90 -10.45 8.18
CA GLY A 96 -3.04 -11.25 7.71
C GLY A 96 -3.30 -11.02 6.22
N ALA A 97 -2.70 -11.86 5.38
CA ALA A 97 -2.62 -11.66 3.93
C ALA A 97 -3.97 -11.35 3.25
N GLU A 98 -5.04 -12.02 3.71
CA GLU A 98 -6.40 -11.85 3.19
C GLU A 98 -7.03 -10.48 3.48
N HIS A 99 -6.39 -9.67 4.32
CA HIS A 99 -6.87 -8.35 4.74
C HIS A 99 -5.93 -7.21 4.33
N VAL A 100 -4.91 -7.50 3.53
CA VAL A 100 -3.88 -6.53 3.14
C VAL A 100 -4.07 -6.07 1.70
N VAL A 101 -4.05 -4.75 1.50
CA VAL A 101 -3.80 -4.15 0.20
C VAL A 101 -2.34 -3.69 0.14
N ALA A 102 -1.65 -4.07 -0.94
CA ALA A 102 -0.27 -3.68 -1.20
C ALA A 102 -0.22 -2.62 -2.31
N VAL A 103 0.60 -1.59 -2.13
CA VAL A 103 0.81 -0.52 -3.12
C VAL A 103 2.30 -0.31 -3.33
N GLY A 104 2.73 -0.28 -4.58
CA GLY A 104 4.15 -0.11 -4.91
C GLY A 104 4.39 0.05 -6.40
N ASN A 105 5.66 0.21 -6.79
CA ASN A 105 6.06 0.43 -8.17
C ASN A 105 7.23 -0.44 -8.65
N GLY A 106 7.92 -1.10 -7.76
CA GLY A 106 9.20 -1.73 -8.06
C GLY A 106 9.15 -3.26 -8.16
N ARG A 107 10.22 -3.82 -8.69
CA ARG A 107 10.43 -5.27 -8.75
C ARG A 107 10.41 -5.90 -7.34
N ASN A 108 10.93 -5.19 -6.33
CA ASN A 108 10.94 -5.65 -4.95
C ASN A 108 9.56 -5.63 -4.28
N ASP A 109 8.52 -5.20 -4.99
CA ASP A 109 7.14 -5.23 -4.51
C ASP A 109 6.36 -6.47 -5.03
N VAL A 110 6.95 -7.24 -5.94
CA VAL A 110 6.28 -8.42 -6.55
C VAL A 110 5.84 -9.42 -5.48
N ALA A 111 6.74 -9.79 -4.57
CA ALA A 111 6.44 -10.78 -3.53
C ALA A 111 5.31 -10.32 -2.60
N MET A 112 5.27 -9.06 -2.20
CA MET A 112 4.17 -8.56 -1.38
C MET A 112 2.84 -8.50 -2.15
N PHE A 113 2.87 -8.22 -3.45
CA PHE A 113 1.66 -8.26 -4.28
C PHE A 113 1.09 -9.66 -4.41
N GLU A 114 1.96 -10.65 -4.61
CA GLU A 114 1.55 -12.06 -4.68
C GLU A 114 0.96 -12.57 -3.36
N ALA A 115 1.44 -12.07 -2.23
CA ALA A 115 0.95 -12.46 -0.91
C ALA A 115 -0.34 -11.74 -0.50
N ALA A 116 -0.52 -10.48 -0.89
CA ALA A 116 -1.63 -9.63 -0.46
C ALA A 116 -2.97 -10.00 -1.12
N ALA A 117 -4.07 -9.57 -0.49
CA ALA A 117 -5.41 -9.73 -1.06
C ALA A 117 -5.64 -8.85 -2.30
N LEU A 118 -4.98 -7.70 -2.36
CA LEU A 118 -5.08 -6.74 -3.46
C LEU A 118 -3.74 -6.07 -3.69
N GLY A 119 -3.27 -6.02 -4.94
CA GLY A 119 -2.07 -5.31 -5.35
C GLY A 119 -2.40 -4.17 -6.30
N ILE A 120 -2.01 -2.96 -5.95
CA ILE A 120 -2.17 -1.76 -6.77
C ILE A 120 -0.80 -1.25 -7.19
N ALA A 121 -0.48 -1.37 -8.48
CA ALA A 121 0.77 -0.88 -9.05
C ALA A 121 0.64 0.60 -9.42
N VAL A 122 1.63 1.40 -9.02
CA VAL A 122 1.71 2.83 -9.28
C VAL A 122 2.76 3.09 -10.35
N LEU A 123 2.36 3.71 -11.47
CA LEU A 123 3.31 4.11 -12.50
C LEU A 123 4.24 5.22 -12.00
N GLY A 124 3.70 6.22 -11.31
CA GLY A 124 4.43 7.20 -10.51
C GLY A 124 5.59 7.93 -11.19
N PRO A 125 6.36 8.73 -10.43
CA PRO A 125 7.43 9.54 -10.99
C PRO A 125 8.67 8.74 -11.42
N GLU A 126 8.84 7.53 -10.91
CA GLU A 126 9.96 6.64 -11.27
C GLU A 126 9.53 5.49 -12.19
N GLY A 127 8.27 5.46 -12.63
CA GLY A 127 7.70 4.36 -13.40
C GLY A 127 7.43 3.12 -12.54
N ALA A 128 7.01 2.05 -13.18
CA ALA A 128 6.78 0.76 -12.54
C ALA A 128 7.52 -0.36 -13.26
N ALA A 129 8.03 -1.33 -12.51
CA ALA A 129 8.66 -2.51 -13.09
C ALA A 129 7.62 -3.33 -13.88
N GLY A 130 7.94 -3.70 -15.12
CA GLY A 130 7.00 -4.45 -15.97
C GLY A 130 6.54 -5.77 -15.36
N VAL A 131 7.41 -6.45 -14.61
CA VAL A 131 7.05 -7.68 -13.91
C VAL A 131 6.01 -7.44 -12.81
N LEU A 132 6.00 -6.28 -12.17
CA LEU A 132 5.00 -5.92 -11.16
C LEU A 132 3.61 -5.79 -11.79
N LEU A 133 3.53 -5.23 -12.99
CA LEU A 133 2.26 -5.06 -13.71
C LEU A 133 1.59 -6.40 -14.04
N GLN A 134 2.37 -7.47 -14.14
CA GLN A 134 1.84 -8.82 -14.43
C GLN A 134 1.14 -9.45 -13.23
N VAL A 135 1.50 -9.04 -12.01
CA VAL A 135 0.92 -9.57 -10.77
C VAL A 135 -0.01 -8.59 -10.06
N ALA A 136 -0.09 -7.36 -10.55
CA ALA A 136 -0.99 -6.35 -10.00
C ALA A 136 -2.44 -6.64 -10.37
N ASP A 137 -3.36 -6.38 -9.44
CA ASP A 137 -4.80 -6.44 -9.70
C ASP A 137 -5.30 -5.13 -10.33
N VAL A 138 -4.68 -4.01 -9.96
CA VAL A 138 -5.01 -2.67 -10.44
C VAL A 138 -3.73 -1.92 -10.77
N VAL A 139 -3.74 -1.16 -11.85
CA VAL A 139 -2.64 -0.27 -12.25
C VAL A 139 -3.16 1.15 -12.29
N VAL A 140 -2.49 2.07 -11.62
CA VAL A 140 -2.87 3.49 -11.52
C VAL A 140 -1.74 4.40 -12.00
N PRO A 141 -2.06 5.61 -12.50
CA PRO A 141 -1.04 6.53 -13.02
C PRO A 141 -0.14 7.13 -11.93
N ASP A 142 -0.67 7.27 -10.71
CA ASP A 142 0.04 7.87 -9.58
C ASP A 142 -0.50 7.39 -8.24
N VAL A 143 0.21 7.72 -7.17
CA VAL A 143 -0.18 7.29 -5.81
C VAL A 143 -1.49 7.93 -5.35
N TYR A 144 -1.82 9.12 -5.84
CA TYR A 144 -3.06 9.79 -5.45
C TYR A 144 -4.28 8.99 -5.88
N VAL A 145 -4.25 8.43 -7.11
CA VAL A 145 -5.33 7.56 -7.59
C VAL A 145 -5.40 6.29 -6.75
N ALA A 146 -4.26 5.69 -6.37
CA ALA A 146 -4.25 4.53 -5.48
C ALA A 146 -4.95 4.82 -4.15
N LEU A 147 -4.58 5.92 -3.49
CA LEU A 147 -5.18 6.32 -2.21
C LEU A 147 -6.65 6.71 -2.36
N GLU A 148 -7.02 7.38 -3.43
CA GLU A 148 -8.40 7.74 -3.74
C GLU A 148 -9.30 6.50 -3.96
N LEU A 149 -8.80 5.45 -4.61
CA LEU A 149 -9.53 4.20 -4.76
C LEU A 149 -9.86 3.55 -3.42
N LEU A 150 -8.92 3.63 -2.45
CA LEU A 150 -9.14 3.11 -1.11
C LEU A 150 -10.09 3.98 -0.28
N LEU A 151 -10.13 5.29 -0.53
CA LEU A 151 -11.08 6.21 0.07
C LEU A 151 -12.48 6.12 -0.57
N HIS A 152 -12.56 5.63 -1.80
CA HIS A 152 -13.80 5.47 -2.56
C HIS A 152 -13.96 4.04 -3.08
N PRO A 153 -14.28 3.08 -2.22
CA PRO A 153 -14.32 1.65 -2.59
C PRO A 153 -15.23 1.29 -3.76
N ARG A 154 -16.24 2.09 -4.03
CA ARG A 154 -17.12 1.88 -5.19
C ARG A 154 -16.39 1.99 -6.52
N ARG A 155 -15.37 2.86 -6.60
CA ARG A 155 -14.51 2.99 -7.79
C ARG A 155 -13.69 1.72 -7.99
N LEU A 156 -13.15 1.20 -6.91
CA LEU A 156 -12.37 -0.03 -6.90
C LEU A 156 -13.24 -1.23 -7.30
N LYS A 157 -14.45 -1.34 -6.76
CA LYS A 157 -15.42 -2.35 -7.16
C LYS A 157 -15.73 -2.30 -8.66
N ALA A 158 -15.93 -1.10 -9.21
CA ALA A 158 -16.22 -0.91 -10.63
C ALA A 158 -15.06 -1.40 -11.51
N THR A 159 -13.83 -1.23 -11.07
CA THR A 159 -12.63 -1.69 -11.79
C THR A 159 -12.44 -3.20 -11.73
N LEU A 160 -12.76 -3.82 -10.58
CA LEU A 160 -12.46 -5.24 -10.31
C LEU A 160 -13.59 -6.21 -10.68
N ARG A 161 -14.79 -5.73 -10.89
CA ARG A 161 -15.90 -6.62 -11.27
C ARG A 161 -15.70 -7.26 -12.63
N ALA A 162 -16.12 -8.51 -12.76
CA ALA A 162 -16.12 -9.23 -14.03
C ALA A 162 -17.26 -8.76 -14.96
#